data_c1367bbd4270b46ac6fa74c6e7be8e82
#
_entry.id   c1367bbd4270b46ac6fa74c6e7be8e82
#
_cell.length_a   1.000
_cell.length_b   1.000
_cell.length_c   1.000
_cell.angle_alpha   90.00
_cell.angle_beta   90.00
_cell.angle_gamma   90.00
#
_symmetry.space_group_name_H-M   'P 1'
#
loop_
_entity.id
_entity.type
_entity.pdbx_description
1 polymer ?
#
loop_
_entity_poly.entity_id
_entity_poly.type
_entity_poly.pdbx_seq_one_letter_code
_entity_poly.pdbx_strand_id
1 'polypeptide(L)'
;STKQNPSENQQVEINISPVPVADSGFFLKVNTPKDESLADRKTITVSGKTTFDATVVVLTISTHEVVKPSRQGDFSTNITIDDGPNYIKIQAIAPNGEIQTVERVVSYTTEDF
;
A
#
# COMPACT_ATOMS: atom_id res chain seq x y z
N SER A 1 -17.71 36.63 -17.01
CA SER A 1 -17.10 36.69 -16.72
C SER A 1 -16.97 36.35 -16.68
N THR A 2 -17.22 36.26 -17.00
CA THR A 2 -16.61 36.23 -16.67
C THR A 2 -16.48 35.88 -16.48
N LYS A 3 -16.85 35.96 -16.56
CA LYS A 3 -16.37 35.88 -16.06
C LYS A 3 -16.22 35.32 -15.60
N GLN A 4 -16.71 35.50 -16.04
CA GLN A 4 -16.32 35.26 -15.38
C GLN A 4 -16.20 34.73 -14.86
N ASN A 5 -16.81 35.02 -15.30
CA ASN A 5 -16.35 34.74 -14.54
C ASN A 5 -16.32 34.30 -14.11
N PRO A 6 -16.73 34.11 -13.84
CA PRO A 6 -16.41 33.94 -13.17
C PRO A 6 -16.44 33.43 -12.77
N SER A 7 -16.96 33.54 -12.90
CA SER A 7 -16.58 33.25 -12.33
C SER A 7 -16.60 32.64 -12.08
N GLU A 8 -16.87 32.55 -12.26
CA GLU A 8 -16.55 32.20 -11.83
C GLU A 8 -16.39 31.50 -11.52
N ASN A 9 -16.94 31.79 -11.83
CA ASN A 9 -16.37 31.28 -11.37
C ASN A 9 -16.12 30.65 -11.13
N GLN A 10 -16.30 30.58 -11.08
CA GLN A 10 -15.70 30.04 -10.76
C GLN A 10 -15.47 29.23 -10.39
N GLN A 11 -15.61 29.21 -10.41
CA GLN A 11 -15.07 28.43 -10.10
C GLN A 11 -14.74 27.62 -9.65
N VAL A 12 -15.03 27.74 -9.61
CA VAL A 12 -14.38 26.85 -9.35
C VAL A 12 -14.07 25.94 -9.07
N GLU A 13 -14.08 25.95 -9.11
CA GLU A 13 -13.50 25.04 -9.10
C GLU A 13 -13.15 24.19 -8.63
N ILE A 14 -13.39 24.14 -8.73
CA ILE A 14 -12.82 23.21 -8.54
C ILE A 14 -12.39 22.44 -8.31
N ASN A 15 -12.40 22.31 -8.27
CA ASN A 15 -11.64 21.36 -8.26
C ASN A 15 -11.02 20.72 -7.85
N ILE A 16 -11.23 20.40 -8.01
CA ILE A 16 -10.41 19.70 -7.82
C ILE A 16 -9.82 18.93 -7.82
N SER A 17 -9.80 18.65 -8.06
CA SER A 17 -9.05 17.79 -8.21
C SER A 17 -8.20 17.37 -7.96
N PRO A 18 -8.04 16.94 -7.85
CA PRO A 18 -7.00 16.43 -7.51
C PRO A 18 -6.26 15.91 -8.30
N VAL A 19 -6.07 15.67 -8.50
CA VAL A 19 -5.40 15.14 -9.23
C VAL A 19 -4.14 15.43 -9.34
N PRO A 20 -3.80 16.24 -9.38
CA PRO A 20 -2.53 16.49 -9.60
C PRO A 20 -1.63 15.81 -8.75
N VAL A 21 -2.11 15.20 -8.11
CA VAL A 21 -1.40 14.54 -7.34
C VAL A 21 -0.53 13.63 -7.88
N ALA A 22 -0.79 13.11 -8.85
CA ALA A 22 0.05 12.21 -9.42
C ALA A 22 1.43 12.69 -9.58
N ASP A 23 1.62 13.91 -9.58
CA ASP A 23 2.91 14.43 -9.80
C ASP A 23 3.89 14.14 -8.72
N SER A 24 3.49 13.68 -7.58
CA SER A 24 4.41 13.37 -6.52
C SER A 24 5.27 12.17 -6.85
N GLY A 25 4.85 11.30 -7.75
CA GLY A 25 5.57 10.07 -8.03
C GLY A 25 5.49 9.04 -6.93
N PHE A 26 4.75 9.30 -5.88
CA PHE A 26 4.64 8.37 -4.76
C PHE A 26 3.72 7.21 -5.13
N PHE A 27 4.17 6.00 -4.90
CA PHE A 27 3.41 4.80 -5.28
C PHE A 27 3.73 3.65 -4.34
N LEU A 28 2.88 2.64 -4.36
CA LEU A 28 3.13 1.39 -3.65
C LEU A 28 2.68 0.24 -4.54
N LYS A 29 3.59 -0.70 -4.78
CA LYS A 29 3.29 -1.89 -5.55
C LYS A 29 3.69 -3.09 -4.72
N VAL A 30 2.76 -4.04 -4.52
CA VAL A 30 3.04 -5.24 -3.75
C VAL A 30 3.15 -6.40 -4.72
N ASN A 31 4.32 -7.06 -4.73
CA ASN A 31 4.56 -8.20 -5.60
C ASN A 31 4.13 -9.50 -4.95
N THR A 32 4.38 -9.67 -3.68
CA THR A 32 3.96 -10.84 -2.91
C THR A 32 3.47 -10.38 -1.55
N PRO A 33 2.49 -11.04 -0.99
CA PRO A 33 1.73 -12.14 -1.56
C PRO A 33 0.71 -11.65 -2.56
N LYS A 34 0.21 -12.57 -3.38
CA LYS A 34 -0.91 -12.26 -4.26
C LYS A 34 -2.18 -12.24 -3.43
N ASP A 35 -3.16 -11.48 -3.91
CA ASP A 35 -4.43 -11.42 -3.21
C ASP A 35 -5.17 -12.75 -3.36
N GLU A 36 -5.88 -13.12 -2.29
CA GLU A 36 -6.67 -14.34 -2.25
C GLU A 36 -5.84 -15.57 -2.58
N SER A 37 -4.65 -15.65 -2.00
CA SER A 37 -3.75 -16.76 -2.26
C SER A 37 -3.71 -17.71 -1.08
N LEU A 38 -3.18 -18.90 -1.33
CA LEU A 38 -3.00 -19.91 -0.30
C LEU A 38 -1.52 -20.03 0.03
N ALA A 39 -1.22 -20.10 1.30
CA ALA A 39 0.15 -20.30 1.77
C ALA A 39 0.29 -21.73 2.24
N ASP A 40 1.46 -22.31 1.98
CA ASP A 40 1.76 -23.66 2.42
C ASP A 40 2.64 -23.66 3.66
N ARG A 41 2.92 -22.51 4.22
CA ARG A 41 3.68 -22.40 5.46
C ARG A 41 3.27 -21.13 6.19
N LYS A 42 3.56 -21.07 7.48
CA LYS A 42 3.14 -19.96 8.32
C LYS A 42 4.00 -18.72 8.16
N THR A 43 5.20 -18.82 7.65
CA THR A 43 6.04 -17.65 7.41
C THR A 43 5.98 -17.34 5.93
N ILE A 44 5.54 -16.13 5.61
CA ILE A 44 5.43 -15.70 4.23
C ILE A 44 6.22 -14.41 4.03
N THR A 45 6.57 -14.13 2.79
CA THR A 45 7.31 -12.93 2.44
C THR A 45 6.35 -11.89 1.89
N VAL A 46 6.46 -10.67 2.39
CA VAL A 46 5.75 -9.52 1.84
C VAL A 46 6.80 -8.67 1.14
N SER A 47 6.64 -8.47 -0.14
CA SER A 47 7.64 -7.74 -0.92
C SER A 47 6.98 -6.87 -1.97
N GLY A 48 7.70 -5.86 -2.40
CA GLY A 48 7.20 -4.96 -3.42
C GLY A 48 8.14 -3.83 -3.68
N LYS A 49 7.57 -2.75 -4.19
CA LYS A 49 8.33 -1.58 -4.54
C LYS A 49 7.56 -0.33 -4.17
N THR A 50 8.26 0.67 -3.70
CA THR A 50 7.67 1.96 -3.37
C THR A 50 8.72 3.03 -3.60
N THR A 51 8.38 4.26 -3.29
CA THR A 51 9.34 5.36 -3.38
C THR A 51 10.44 5.15 -2.32
N PHE A 52 11.68 5.35 -2.71
CA PHE A 52 12.82 4.95 -1.88
C PHE A 52 12.84 5.58 -0.48
N ASP A 53 12.26 6.77 -0.33
CA ASP A 53 12.28 7.47 0.96
C ASP A 53 11.03 7.21 1.79
N ALA A 54 10.18 6.30 1.37
CA ALA A 54 8.99 5.96 2.14
C ALA A 54 9.34 5.00 3.27
N THR A 55 8.42 4.84 4.21
CA THR A 55 8.49 3.81 5.24
C THR A 55 7.35 2.85 4.98
N VAL A 56 7.63 1.56 4.99
CA VAL A 56 6.61 0.54 4.74
C VAL A 56 6.24 -0.12 6.04
N VAL A 57 4.93 -0.23 6.29
CA VAL A 57 4.40 -0.88 7.48
C VAL A 57 3.51 -2.02 7.03
N VAL A 58 3.74 -3.22 7.58
CA VAL A 58 2.94 -4.39 7.27
C VAL A 58 2.21 -4.79 8.54
N LEU A 59 0.88 -4.86 8.44
CA LEU A 59 0.02 -5.07 9.60
C LEU A 59 -0.89 -6.26 9.40
N THR A 60 -1.01 -7.09 10.41
CA THR A 60 -2.08 -8.07 10.52
C THR A 60 -2.68 -7.94 11.90
N ILE A 61 -3.68 -8.75 12.20
CA ILE A 61 -4.30 -8.70 13.51
C ILE A 61 -3.31 -9.11 14.62
N SER A 62 -2.31 -9.91 14.27
CA SER A 62 -1.39 -10.45 15.28
C SER A 62 0.05 -9.99 15.10
N THR A 63 0.37 -9.19 14.10
CA THR A 63 1.76 -8.80 13.91
C THR A 63 1.86 -7.45 13.20
N HIS A 64 2.99 -6.80 13.35
CA HIS A 64 3.30 -5.63 12.57
C HIS A 64 4.79 -5.59 12.33
N GLU A 65 5.19 -5.08 11.17
CA GLU A 65 6.59 -4.94 10.81
C GLU A 65 6.78 -3.61 10.12
N VAL A 66 7.92 -3.00 10.37
CA VAL A 66 8.28 -1.75 9.70
C VAL A 66 9.55 -2.02 8.92
N VAL A 67 9.54 -1.67 7.66
CA VAL A 67 10.71 -1.93 6.81
C VAL A 67 10.98 -0.71 5.93
N LYS A 68 12.25 -0.42 5.73
CA LYS A 68 12.65 0.69 4.87
C LYS A 68 13.04 0.11 3.51
N PRO A 69 12.61 0.73 2.42
CA PRO A 69 13.00 0.25 1.11
C PRO A 69 14.49 0.51 0.84
N SER A 70 15.02 -0.19 -0.12
CA SER A 70 16.36 0.06 -0.61
C SER A 70 16.36 1.36 -1.41
N ARG A 71 17.54 1.76 -1.88
CA ARG A 71 17.66 2.96 -2.71
C ARG A 71 16.86 2.85 -3.98
N GLN A 72 16.63 1.64 -4.46
CA GLN A 72 15.84 1.42 -5.67
C GLN A 72 14.35 1.31 -5.34
N GLY A 73 13.98 1.39 -4.06
CA GLY A 73 12.59 1.31 -3.66
C GLY A 73 12.09 -0.08 -3.38
N ASP A 74 12.96 -1.08 -3.40
CA ASP A 74 12.55 -2.47 -3.14
C ASP A 74 12.44 -2.71 -1.66
N PHE A 75 11.39 -3.41 -1.23
CA PHE A 75 11.24 -3.80 0.16
C PHE A 75 10.84 -5.26 0.25
N SER A 76 11.20 -5.88 1.35
CA SER A 76 10.88 -7.28 1.61
C SER A 76 10.97 -7.52 3.10
N THR A 77 9.99 -8.23 3.63
CA THR A 77 10.01 -8.64 5.02
C THR A 77 9.23 -9.93 5.14
N ASN A 78 9.52 -10.69 6.19
CA ASN A 78 8.80 -11.93 6.46
C ASN A 78 7.86 -11.72 7.63
N ILE A 79 6.67 -12.28 7.54
CA ILE A 79 5.72 -12.23 8.65
C ILE A 79 5.20 -13.63 8.91
N THR A 80 4.76 -13.87 10.13
CA THR A 80 4.11 -15.11 10.51
C THR A 80 2.61 -14.89 10.47
N ILE A 81 1.89 -15.81 9.84
CA ILE A 81 0.45 -15.72 9.72
C ILE A 81 -0.21 -16.79 10.56
N ASP A 82 -1.50 -16.66 10.75
CA ASP A 82 -2.30 -17.58 11.56
C ASP A 82 -3.02 -18.57 10.65
N ASP A 83 -3.58 -19.59 11.24
CA ASP A 83 -4.41 -20.55 10.52
C ASP A 83 -5.62 -19.80 9.95
N GLY A 84 -6.06 -20.24 8.79
CA GLY A 84 -7.22 -19.63 8.15
C GLY A 84 -6.87 -18.35 7.40
N PRO A 85 -7.82 -17.50 7.15
CA PRO A 85 -7.58 -16.29 6.39
C PRO A 85 -6.86 -15.22 7.22
N ASN A 86 -5.92 -14.54 6.59
CA ASN A 86 -5.17 -13.45 7.19
C ASN A 86 -5.35 -12.21 6.32
N TYR A 87 -5.77 -11.12 6.94
CA TYR A 87 -5.96 -9.86 6.25
C TYR A 87 -4.72 -9.02 6.48
N ILE A 88 -3.96 -8.77 5.43
CA ILE A 88 -2.67 -8.11 5.52
C ILE A 88 -2.79 -6.74 4.90
N LYS A 89 -2.47 -5.72 5.68
CA LYS A 89 -2.49 -4.35 5.20
C LYS A 89 -1.05 -3.90 5.03
N ILE A 90 -0.70 -3.43 3.85
CA ILE A 90 0.64 -2.93 3.56
C ILE A 90 0.49 -1.45 3.27
N GLN A 91 1.18 -0.62 4.03
CA GLN A 91 1.10 0.83 3.88
C GLN A 91 2.48 1.39 3.61
N ALA A 92 2.57 2.29 2.63
CA ALA A 92 3.79 3.06 2.42
C ALA A 92 3.48 4.49 2.86
N ILE A 93 4.36 5.07 3.64
CA ILE A 93 4.18 6.40 4.20
C ILE A 93 5.33 7.28 3.70
N ALA A 94 4.99 8.28 2.93
CA ALA A 94 5.97 9.21 2.39
C ALA A 94 6.42 10.20 3.47
N PRO A 95 7.59 10.84 3.29
CA PRO A 95 8.05 11.81 4.29
C PRO A 95 7.07 12.96 4.51
N ASN A 96 6.28 13.32 3.52
CA ASN A 96 5.31 14.39 3.67
C ASN A 96 4.00 13.94 4.30
N GLY A 97 3.91 12.66 4.68
CA GLY A 97 2.71 12.14 5.33
C GLY A 97 1.71 11.46 4.41
N GLU A 98 1.92 11.49 3.10
CA GLU A 98 1.03 10.77 2.19
C GLU A 98 1.12 9.27 2.46
N ILE A 99 0.00 8.58 2.33
CA ILE A 99 -0.05 7.14 2.60
C ILE A 99 -0.70 6.44 1.42
N GLN A 100 -0.07 5.36 0.98
CA GLN A 100 -0.66 4.43 0.01
C GLN A 100 -0.89 3.12 0.74
N THR A 101 -2.02 2.46 0.47
CA THR A 101 -2.39 1.23 1.15
C THR A 101 -2.77 0.17 0.14
N VAL A 102 -2.25 -1.04 0.35
CA VAL A 102 -2.63 -2.23 -0.43
C VAL A 102 -3.03 -3.29 0.58
N GLU A 103 -4.13 -4.00 0.29
CA GLU A 103 -4.60 -5.07 1.17
C GLU A 103 -4.55 -6.38 0.44
N ARG A 104 -4.18 -7.44 1.17
CA ARG A 104 -4.10 -8.79 0.63
C ARG A 104 -4.74 -9.76 1.61
N VAL A 105 -5.36 -10.81 1.09
CA VAL A 105 -5.88 -11.89 1.90
C VAL A 105 -5.09 -13.14 1.57
N VAL A 106 -4.51 -13.77 2.59
CA VAL A 106 -3.74 -14.98 2.41
C VAL A 106 -4.25 -15.99 3.42
N SER A 107 -4.60 -17.18 2.96
CA SER A 107 -5.11 -18.22 3.85
C SER A 107 -4.04 -19.30 4.03
N TYR A 108 -3.92 -19.78 5.24
CA TYR A 108 -3.02 -20.86 5.56
C TYR A 108 -3.83 -22.03 6.15
N THR A 109 -3.58 -23.20 5.65
CA THR A 109 -4.22 -24.39 6.19
C THR A 109 -3.23 -25.53 6.22
N THR A 110 -3.32 -26.34 7.27
CA THR A 110 -2.51 -27.53 7.37
C THR A 110 -3.24 -28.73 6.79
N GLU A 111 -4.45 -28.53 6.30
CA GLU A 111 -5.18 -29.65 5.74
C GLU A 111 -4.56 -30.11 4.44
N ASP A 112 -4.64 -31.40 4.23
CA ASP A 112 -4.08 -32.02 3.07
C ASP A 112 -5.16 -32.17 2.03
N PHE A 113 -4.95 -31.66 0.87
CA PHE A 113 -5.95 -31.74 -0.19
C PHE A 113 -5.54 -32.72 -1.29
#